data_04bedc8fbe0c708b35e0512b28774672
#
_entry.id   04bedc8fbe0c708b35e0512b28774672
#
_cell.length_a   1.000
_cell.length_b   1.000
_cell.length_c   1.000
_cell.angle_alpha   90.00
_cell.angle_beta   90.00
_cell.angle_gamma   90.00
#
_symmetry.space_group_name_H-M   'P 1'
#
loop_
_entity.id
_entity.type
_entity.pdbx_description
1 polymer ?
#
loop_
_entity_poly.entity_id
_entity_poly.type
_entity_poly.pdbx_seq_one_letter_code
_entity_poly.pdbx_strand_id
1 'polypeptide(L)'
;MGKTIELYGFPTSVNVSDVKTFVEQYTGEGTVFAIKLRHGKSRVPRAFAIIQFTTTNSATSMMSIANNILRTLQYGTSYLKAREMERDIVPRPRVFLQSLDDVKLSFGCQISKGRFSVLWKKQDVIVNFGSGMRKMHFLFSHNNVQYKLELSYENIWKIELHRPRNETTRYLLIQ
;
A
#
# COMPACT_ATOMS: atom_id res chain seq x y z
N MET A 1 -8.10 -10.46 11.20
CA MET A 1 -8.82 -9.21 11.44
C MET A 1 -8.29 -8.12 10.52
N GLY A 2 -9.16 -7.35 9.88
CA GLY A 2 -8.82 -6.24 8.99
C GLY A 2 -8.37 -4.99 9.76
N LYS A 3 -8.05 -3.94 9.01
CA LYS A 3 -7.71 -2.62 9.58
C LYS A 3 -8.90 -1.66 9.63
N THR A 4 -10.07 -2.09 9.18
CA THR A 4 -11.26 -1.25 9.02
C THR A 4 -12.38 -1.75 9.90
N ILE A 5 -12.98 -0.81 10.64
CA ILE A 5 -14.15 -1.07 11.48
C ILE A 5 -15.26 -0.08 11.14
N GLU A 6 -16.49 -0.45 11.45
CA GLU A 6 -17.61 0.48 11.52
C GLU A 6 -17.92 0.79 12.98
N LEU A 7 -17.85 2.05 13.35
CA LEU A 7 -18.21 2.56 14.68
C LEU A 7 -19.54 3.30 14.57
N TYR A 8 -20.56 2.83 15.27
CA TYR A 8 -21.92 3.34 15.16
C TYR A 8 -22.50 3.80 16.50
N GLY A 9 -23.45 4.72 16.41
CA GLY A 9 -24.10 5.33 17.57
C GLY A 9 -23.83 6.82 17.73
N PHE A 10 -23.06 7.45 16.86
CA PHE A 10 -22.81 8.89 16.89
C PHE A 10 -24.06 9.73 16.71
N PRO A 11 -24.13 10.93 17.29
CA PRO A 11 -25.17 11.91 16.95
C PRO A 11 -25.01 12.36 15.48
N THR A 12 -26.09 12.80 14.88
CA THR A 12 -26.09 13.25 13.46
C THR A 12 -25.28 14.52 13.22
N SER A 13 -25.03 15.30 14.26
CA SER A 13 -24.24 16.53 14.22
C SER A 13 -22.72 16.29 14.19
N VAL A 14 -22.25 15.06 14.37
CA VAL A 14 -20.81 14.74 14.39
C VAL A 14 -20.20 14.98 13.01
N ASN A 15 -19.01 15.53 12.97
CA ASN A 15 -18.23 15.68 11.74
C ASN A 15 -17.03 14.70 11.73
N VAL A 16 -16.35 14.62 10.57
CA VAL A 16 -15.23 13.70 10.36
C VAL A 16 -14.03 14.04 11.26
N SER A 17 -13.76 15.32 11.49
CA SER A 17 -12.66 15.78 12.34
C SER A 17 -12.88 15.35 13.79
N ASP A 18 -14.09 15.53 14.29
CA ASP A 18 -14.45 15.13 15.65
C ASP A 18 -14.31 13.63 15.85
N VAL A 19 -14.76 12.83 14.88
CA VAL A 19 -14.60 11.36 14.92
C VAL A 19 -13.12 10.98 14.94
N LYS A 20 -12.28 11.63 14.10
CA LYS A 20 -10.85 11.39 14.08
C LYS A 20 -10.21 11.66 15.44
N THR A 21 -10.40 12.87 15.97
CA THR A 21 -9.85 13.28 17.28
C THR A 21 -10.30 12.33 18.39
N PHE A 22 -11.59 12.01 18.41
CA PHE A 22 -12.15 11.09 19.41
C PHE A 22 -11.52 9.71 19.35
N VAL A 23 -11.38 9.12 18.17
CA VAL A 23 -10.81 7.77 18.01
C VAL A 23 -9.32 7.75 18.35
N GLU A 24 -8.58 8.78 17.94
CA GLU A 24 -7.14 8.90 18.21
C GLU A 24 -6.83 9.11 19.70
N GLN A 25 -7.77 9.59 20.51
CA GLN A 25 -7.61 9.61 21.98
C GLN A 25 -7.43 8.21 22.58
N TYR A 26 -8.00 7.17 21.96
CA TYR A 26 -7.92 5.79 22.42
C TYR A 26 -6.85 4.97 21.71
N THR A 27 -6.52 5.30 20.48
CA THR A 27 -5.63 4.50 19.64
C THR A 27 -4.28 5.14 19.37
N GLY A 28 -4.12 6.41 19.76
CA GLY A 28 -2.92 7.23 19.52
C GLY A 28 -3.06 8.11 18.28
N GLU A 29 -2.34 9.23 18.30
CA GLU A 29 -2.32 10.19 17.20
C GLU A 29 -1.73 9.56 15.91
N GLY A 30 -2.32 9.90 14.75
CA GLY A 30 -1.88 9.38 13.44
C GLY A 30 -2.24 7.93 13.17
N THR A 31 -3.02 7.27 14.03
CA THR A 31 -3.45 5.89 13.82
C THR A 31 -4.62 5.74 12.86
N VAL A 32 -5.39 6.81 12.65
CA VAL A 32 -6.51 6.84 11.72
C VAL A 32 -6.02 7.20 10.32
N PHE A 33 -6.18 6.27 9.37
CA PHE A 33 -5.76 6.44 7.98
C PHE A 33 -6.85 7.08 7.10
N ALA A 34 -8.10 6.60 7.23
CA ALA A 34 -9.24 7.14 6.47
C ALA A 34 -10.54 7.00 7.27
N ILE A 35 -11.45 7.95 7.07
CA ILE A 35 -12.79 7.94 7.66
C ILE A 35 -13.83 8.21 6.59
N LYS A 36 -14.92 7.46 6.65
CA LYS A 36 -16.12 7.71 5.85
C LYS A 36 -17.33 7.78 6.78
N LEU A 37 -17.85 9.00 6.97
CA LEU A 37 -19.04 9.23 7.78
C LEU A 37 -20.32 8.99 6.96
N ARG A 38 -21.31 8.34 7.55
CA ARG A 38 -22.62 8.09 6.96
C ARG A 38 -23.72 8.29 7.98
N HIS A 39 -24.90 8.62 7.49
CA HIS A 39 -26.11 8.79 8.32
C HIS A 39 -27.08 7.65 8.06
N GLY A 40 -27.58 7.06 9.13
CA GLY A 40 -28.61 6.01 9.07
C GLY A 40 -29.97 6.59 8.71
N LYS A 41 -30.78 5.83 7.98
CA LYS A 41 -32.13 6.21 7.54
C LYS A 41 -33.23 5.76 8.53
N SER A 42 -32.91 5.51 9.81
CA SER A 42 -33.87 5.04 10.81
C SER A 42 -34.72 6.18 11.41
N ARG A 43 -35.80 5.83 12.11
CA ARG A 43 -36.67 6.80 12.83
C ARG A 43 -35.93 7.66 13.85
N VAL A 44 -34.86 7.11 14.47
CA VAL A 44 -33.90 7.86 15.29
C VAL A 44 -32.63 7.98 14.49
N PRO A 45 -32.40 9.11 13.84
CA PRO A 45 -31.24 9.26 12.98
C PRO A 45 -29.96 9.20 13.83
N ARG A 46 -29.07 8.29 13.49
CA ARG A 46 -27.73 8.15 14.06
C ARG A 46 -26.72 8.15 12.94
N ALA A 47 -25.55 8.69 13.22
CA ALA A 47 -24.43 8.59 12.33
C ALA A 47 -23.55 7.37 12.67
N PHE A 48 -22.88 6.84 11.67
CA PHE A 48 -21.86 5.83 11.82
C PHE A 48 -20.64 6.18 10.97
N ALA A 49 -19.48 5.84 11.48
CA ALA A 49 -18.21 6.09 10.85
C ALA A 49 -17.55 4.78 10.48
N ILE A 50 -17.21 4.61 9.21
CA ILE A 50 -16.29 3.56 8.77
C ILE A 50 -14.90 4.14 8.92
N ILE A 51 -14.03 3.46 9.68
CA ILE A 51 -12.72 3.95 10.06
C ILE A 51 -11.69 2.90 9.66
N GLN A 52 -10.76 3.31 8.81
CA GLN A 52 -9.61 2.52 8.45
C GLN A 52 -8.40 2.99 9.24
N PHE A 53 -7.73 2.08 9.92
CA PHE A 53 -6.53 2.35 10.71
C PHE A 53 -5.25 2.07 9.92
N THR A 54 -4.16 2.67 10.36
CA THR A 54 -2.81 2.39 9.84
C THR A 54 -2.35 0.97 10.22
N THR A 55 -2.77 0.47 11.39
CA THR A 55 -2.39 -0.87 11.89
C THR A 55 -3.63 -1.71 12.27
N THR A 56 -3.47 -3.03 12.20
CA THR A 56 -4.50 -3.98 12.70
C THR A 56 -4.67 -3.87 14.22
N ASN A 57 -3.58 -3.60 14.94
CA ASN A 57 -3.63 -3.49 16.41
C ASN A 57 -4.52 -2.33 16.86
N SER A 58 -4.45 -1.18 16.20
CA SER A 58 -5.33 -0.04 16.50
C SER A 58 -6.81 -0.38 16.27
N ALA A 59 -7.12 -1.09 15.18
CA ALA A 59 -8.48 -1.56 14.91
C ALA A 59 -8.98 -2.54 15.99
N THR A 60 -8.14 -3.51 16.37
CA THR A 60 -8.46 -4.51 17.41
C THR A 60 -8.68 -3.85 18.76
N SER A 61 -7.81 -2.93 19.14
CA SER A 61 -7.91 -2.16 20.39
C SER A 61 -9.24 -1.40 20.45
N MET A 62 -9.56 -0.65 19.37
CA MET A 62 -10.82 0.10 19.31
C MET A 62 -12.06 -0.80 19.35
N MET A 63 -12.02 -1.95 18.67
CA MET A 63 -13.09 -2.96 18.73
C MET A 63 -13.31 -3.49 20.16
N SER A 64 -12.23 -3.79 20.86
CA SER A 64 -12.29 -4.28 22.24
C SER A 64 -12.91 -3.25 23.19
N ILE A 65 -12.52 -1.98 23.08
CA ILE A 65 -13.06 -0.90 23.89
C ILE A 65 -14.55 -0.68 23.59
N ALA A 66 -14.93 -0.61 22.30
CA ALA A 66 -16.30 -0.33 21.87
C ALA A 66 -17.29 -1.44 22.23
N ASN A 67 -16.84 -2.69 22.25
CA ASN A 67 -17.69 -3.86 22.50
C ASN A 67 -17.57 -4.39 23.94
N ASN A 68 -16.91 -3.65 24.81
CA ASN A 68 -16.85 -4.01 26.23
C ASN A 68 -18.26 -4.09 26.83
N ILE A 69 -18.50 -5.09 27.66
CA ILE A 69 -19.78 -5.34 28.36
C ILE A 69 -20.18 -4.12 29.20
N LEU A 70 -19.23 -3.42 29.78
CA LEU A 70 -19.44 -2.24 30.61
C LEU A 70 -19.87 -0.99 29.84
N ARG A 71 -20.02 -1.05 28.51
CA ARG A 71 -20.38 0.08 27.63
C ARG A 71 -19.56 1.34 27.93
N THR A 72 -18.24 1.18 27.94
CA THR A 72 -17.32 2.26 28.35
C THR A 72 -17.10 3.30 27.26
N LEU A 73 -17.34 2.97 25.97
CA LEU A 73 -17.10 3.90 24.89
C LEU A 73 -18.32 4.80 24.67
N GLN A 74 -18.17 6.08 24.99
CA GLN A 74 -19.19 7.11 24.84
C GLN A 74 -18.68 8.30 24.05
N TYR A 75 -19.54 8.84 23.19
CA TYR A 75 -19.36 10.14 22.56
C TYR A 75 -20.49 11.07 23.01
N GLY A 76 -20.21 12.02 23.91
CA GLY A 76 -21.23 12.76 24.63
C GLY A 76 -22.11 11.84 25.46
N THR A 77 -23.41 11.85 25.19
CA THR A 77 -24.40 10.97 25.85
C THR A 77 -24.65 9.65 25.08
N SER A 78 -24.00 9.45 23.95
CA SER A 78 -24.26 8.32 23.06
C SER A 78 -23.26 7.20 23.27
N TYR A 79 -23.75 5.99 23.54
CA TYR A 79 -22.91 4.79 23.57
C TYR A 79 -22.60 4.34 22.16
N LEU A 80 -21.33 4.01 21.93
CA LEU A 80 -20.84 3.54 20.65
C LEU A 80 -20.58 2.04 20.69
N LYS A 81 -20.78 1.41 19.54
CA LYS A 81 -20.41 0.00 19.29
C LYS A 81 -19.66 -0.10 17.98
N ALA A 82 -18.84 -1.15 17.86
CA ALA A 82 -18.05 -1.39 16.68
C ALA A 82 -18.32 -2.77 16.08
N ARG A 83 -18.19 -2.85 14.75
CA ARG A 83 -18.13 -4.12 14.02
C ARG A 83 -16.98 -4.10 13.01
N GLU A 84 -16.46 -5.28 12.73
CA GLU A 84 -15.42 -5.44 11.72
C GLU A 84 -16.00 -5.25 10.31
N MET A 85 -15.20 -4.65 9.43
CA MET A 85 -15.52 -4.48 8.03
C MET A 85 -14.58 -5.33 7.17
N GLU A 86 -15.12 -6.05 6.21
CA GLU A 86 -14.33 -6.89 5.28
C GLU A 86 -13.55 -6.06 4.27
N ARG A 87 -14.03 -4.85 3.96
CA ARG A 87 -13.45 -4.00 2.92
C ARG A 87 -12.88 -2.72 3.50
N ASP A 88 -11.66 -2.40 3.09
CA ASP A 88 -11.03 -1.13 3.40
C ASP A 88 -11.69 0.03 2.64
N ILE A 89 -11.69 1.24 3.25
CA ILE A 89 -12.19 2.48 2.60
C ILE A 89 -11.29 2.82 1.42
N VAL A 90 -9.98 2.79 1.66
CA VAL A 90 -8.95 2.95 0.63
C VAL A 90 -8.39 1.56 0.36
N PRO A 91 -8.67 0.98 -0.81
CA PRO A 91 -8.15 -0.32 -1.17
C PRO A 91 -6.63 -0.29 -1.09
N ARG A 92 -6.04 -1.32 -0.50
CA ARG A 92 -4.59 -1.49 -0.61
C ARG A 92 -4.25 -1.69 -2.09
N PRO A 93 -3.26 -0.98 -2.60
CA PRO A 93 -2.77 -1.31 -3.92
C PRO A 93 -2.41 -2.80 -3.92
N ARG A 94 -2.95 -3.54 -4.88
CA ARG A 94 -2.54 -4.93 -5.08
C ARG A 94 -1.06 -4.87 -5.43
N VAL A 95 -0.24 -5.43 -4.56
CA VAL A 95 1.19 -5.58 -4.86
C VAL A 95 1.28 -6.73 -5.87
N PHE A 96 1.44 -6.40 -7.13
CA PHE A 96 1.82 -7.38 -8.14
C PHE A 96 3.34 -7.46 -8.14
N LEU A 97 3.85 -8.54 -7.58
CA LEU A 97 5.24 -8.90 -7.72
C LEU A 97 5.38 -9.75 -8.98
N GLN A 98 6.22 -9.32 -9.89
CA GLN A 98 6.62 -10.08 -11.07
C GLN A 98 8.10 -10.39 -10.98
N SER A 99 8.47 -11.59 -11.36
CA SER A 99 9.84 -12.05 -11.50
C SER A 99 10.09 -12.42 -12.96
N LEU A 100 11.20 -11.98 -13.50
CA LEU A 100 11.73 -12.41 -14.78
C LEU A 100 13.06 -13.10 -14.51
N ASP A 101 13.14 -14.36 -14.87
CA ASP A 101 14.35 -15.16 -14.74
C ASP A 101 15.14 -15.16 -16.05
N ASP A 102 16.37 -15.58 -16.03
CA ASP A 102 17.28 -15.70 -17.19
C ASP A 102 17.43 -14.40 -18.00
N VAL A 103 17.49 -13.27 -17.31
CA VAL A 103 17.66 -11.96 -17.94
C VAL A 103 19.15 -11.68 -18.15
N LYS A 104 19.50 -11.16 -19.33
CA LYS A 104 20.84 -10.59 -19.60
C LYS A 104 20.83 -9.11 -19.25
N LEU A 105 21.55 -8.75 -18.20
CA LEU A 105 21.73 -7.37 -17.76
C LEU A 105 22.99 -6.78 -18.42
N SER A 106 22.84 -5.63 -19.06
CA SER A 106 23.97 -4.85 -19.58
C SER A 106 23.93 -3.46 -18.97
N PHE A 107 25.04 -3.03 -18.41
CA PHE A 107 25.22 -1.68 -17.90
C PHE A 107 26.18 -0.90 -18.79
N GLY A 108 25.84 0.35 -19.11
CA GLY A 108 26.67 1.16 -20.02
C GLY A 108 26.08 2.53 -20.31
N CYS A 109 26.55 3.15 -21.38
CA CYS A 109 26.12 4.49 -21.79
C CYS A 109 25.50 4.46 -23.19
N GLN A 110 24.40 5.14 -23.38
CA GLN A 110 23.82 5.38 -24.67
C GLN A 110 24.62 6.52 -25.37
N ILE A 111 25.32 6.18 -26.47
CA ILE A 111 26.13 7.15 -27.24
C ILE A 111 25.26 7.87 -28.25
N SER A 112 24.28 7.18 -28.85
CA SER A 112 23.32 7.74 -29.79
C SER A 112 22.04 6.92 -29.81
N LYS A 113 21.01 7.36 -30.53
CA LYS A 113 19.70 6.71 -30.61
C LYS A 113 19.75 5.21 -30.96
N GLY A 114 20.75 4.75 -31.67
CA GLY A 114 20.93 3.34 -32.07
C GLY A 114 22.21 2.70 -31.54
N ARG A 115 22.98 3.36 -30.69
CA ARG A 115 24.29 2.88 -30.24
C ARG A 115 24.45 2.96 -28.74
N PHE A 116 24.63 1.79 -28.10
CA PHE A 116 24.87 1.62 -26.68
C PHE A 116 26.27 1.05 -26.45
N SER A 117 27.07 1.71 -25.63
CA SER A 117 28.37 1.22 -25.18
C SER A 117 28.22 0.48 -23.88
N VAL A 118 28.54 -0.81 -23.92
CA VAL A 118 28.40 -1.68 -22.74
C VAL A 118 29.71 -1.64 -21.96
N LEU A 119 29.62 -1.28 -20.70
CA LEU A 119 30.71 -1.30 -19.72
C LEU A 119 30.80 -2.63 -18.98
N TRP A 120 29.65 -3.23 -18.72
CA TRP A 120 29.56 -4.46 -17.95
C TRP A 120 28.34 -5.29 -18.37
N LYS A 121 28.48 -6.62 -18.34
CA LYS A 121 27.39 -7.57 -18.64
C LYS A 121 27.29 -8.67 -17.62
N LYS A 122 26.07 -9.09 -17.32
CA LYS A 122 25.77 -10.26 -16.52
C LYS A 122 24.65 -11.09 -17.14
N GLN A 123 24.81 -12.41 -17.16
CA GLN A 123 23.76 -13.37 -17.53
C GLN A 123 23.11 -13.95 -16.26
N ASP A 124 22.05 -14.68 -16.43
CA ASP A 124 21.33 -15.38 -15.35
C ASP A 124 20.90 -14.43 -14.20
N VAL A 125 20.40 -13.25 -14.60
CA VAL A 125 19.89 -12.25 -13.64
C VAL A 125 18.41 -12.47 -13.43
N ILE A 126 17.98 -12.49 -12.18
CA ILE A 126 16.56 -12.47 -11.80
C ILE A 126 16.16 -11.02 -11.56
N VAL A 127 15.10 -10.56 -12.23
CA VAL A 127 14.59 -9.20 -12.09
C VAL A 127 13.23 -9.23 -11.40
N ASN A 128 13.16 -8.65 -10.21
CA ASN A 128 11.92 -8.50 -9.45
C ASN A 128 11.42 -7.07 -9.51
N PHE A 129 10.17 -6.89 -9.91
CA PHE A 129 9.51 -5.59 -10.01
C PHE A 129 8.01 -5.73 -9.78
N GLY A 130 7.30 -4.63 -9.55
CA GLY A 130 5.85 -4.69 -9.38
C GLY A 130 5.24 -3.41 -8.84
N SER A 131 3.91 -3.33 -8.94
CA SER A 131 3.17 -2.24 -8.34
C SER A 131 3.18 -2.37 -6.80
N GLY A 132 3.39 -1.25 -6.11
CA GLY A 132 3.55 -1.21 -4.66
C GLY A 132 4.98 -1.42 -4.18
N MET A 133 5.91 -1.80 -5.06
CA MET A 133 7.34 -1.69 -4.82
C MET A 133 7.82 -0.29 -5.21
N ARG A 134 8.79 0.24 -4.46
CA ARG A 134 9.45 1.50 -4.81
C ARG A 134 10.70 1.30 -5.64
N LYS A 135 11.15 0.06 -5.78
CA LYS A 135 12.42 -0.31 -6.41
C LYS A 135 12.27 -1.55 -7.26
N MET A 136 13.03 -1.61 -8.32
CA MET A 136 13.31 -2.81 -9.09
C MET A 136 14.56 -3.49 -8.52
N HIS A 137 14.54 -4.80 -8.38
CA HIS A 137 15.65 -5.58 -7.85
C HIS A 137 16.23 -6.48 -8.92
N PHE A 138 17.54 -6.46 -9.07
CA PHE A 138 18.30 -7.35 -9.93
C PHE A 138 19.16 -8.26 -9.05
N LEU A 139 18.89 -9.56 -9.08
CA LEU A 139 19.58 -10.56 -8.28
C LEU A 139 20.48 -11.40 -9.18
N PHE A 140 21.74 -11.56 -8.84
CA PHE A 140 22.69 -12.36 -9.58
C PHE A 140 23.81 -12.87 -8.70
N SER A 141 24.46 -13.97 -9.14
CA SER A 141 25.63 -14.53 -8.48
C SER A 141 26.88 -14.22 -9.24
N HIS A 142 27.97 -13.88 -8.56
CA HIS A 142 29.31 -13.74 -9.13
C HIS A 142 30.35 -14.28 -8.15
N ASN A 143 31.22 -15.21 -8.58
CA ASN A 143 32.22 -15.88 -7.74
C ASN A 143 31.63 -16.47 -6.44
N ASN A 144 30.50 -17.17 -6.55
CA ASN A 144 29.75 -17.75 -5.42
C ASN A 144 29.23 -16.74 -4.38
N VAL A 145 29.24 -15.45 -4.70
CA VAL A 145 28.66 -14.40 -3.88
C VAL A 145 27.37 -13.92 -4.53
N GLN A 146 26.31 -13.81 -3.74
CA GLN A 146 25.02 -13.27 -4.18
C GLN A 146 25.05 -11.74 -4.10
N TYR A 147 24.62 -11.11 -5.18
CA TYR A 147 24.51 -9.66 -5.29
C TYR A 147 23.07 -9.26 -5.53
N LYS A 148 22.71 -8.13 -4.96
CA LYS A 148 21.43 -7.47 -5.18
C LYS A 148 21.70 -6.03 -5.60
N LEU A 149 21.33 -5.69 -6.84
CA LEU A 149 21.29 -4.30 -7.31
C LEU A 149 19.86 -3.78 -7.15
N GLU A 150 19.71 -2.58 -6.61
CA GLU A 150 18.42 -1.91 -6.46
C GLU A 150 18.36 -0.66 -7.32
N LEU A 151 17.30 -0.53 -8.12
CA LEU A 151 17.00 0.65 -8.91
C LEU A 151 15.67 1.24 -8.45
N SER A 152 15.71 2.43 -7.84
CA SER A 152 14.49 3.14 -7.42
C SER A 152 13.70 3.62 -8.63
N TYR A 153 12.39 3.45 -8.63
CA TYR A 153 11.52 3.96 -9.70
C TYR A 153 11.59 5.47 -9.84
N GLU A 154 11.89 6.18 -8.76
CA GLU A 154 12.06 7.64 -8.75
C GLU A 154 13.28 8.10 -9.57
N ASN A 155 14.27 7.21 -9.75
CA ASN A 155 15.48 7.49 -10.53
C ASN A 155 15.36 7.07 -12.00
N ILE A 156 14.21 6.51 -12.40
CA ILE A 156 13.95 6.11 -13.78
C ILE A 156 13.20 7.24 -14.47
N TRP A 157 13.82 7.86 -15.44
CA TRP A 157 13.19 8.91 -16.22
C TRP A 157 12.68 8.42 -17.59
N LYS A 158 13.16 7.25 -18.05
CA LYS A 158 12.74 6.69 -19.34
C LYS A 158 12.86 5.17 -19.37
N ILE A 159 11.85 4.53 -19.98
CA ILE A 159 11.88 3.11 -20.30
C ILE A 159 11.52 2.96 -21.78
N GLU A 160 12.37 2.28 -22.55
CA GLU A 160 12.15 1.99 -23.97
C GLU A 160 12.22 0.49 -24.23
N LEU A 161 11.20 -0.05 -24.90
CA LEU A 161 11.19 -1.44 -25.34
C LEU A 161 11.57 -1.55 -26.80
N HIS A 162 12.70 -2.19 -27.09
CA HIS A 162 13.17 -2.48 -28.42
C HIS A 162 12.80 -3.92 -28.82
N ARG A 163 12.18 -4.06 -29.99
CA ARG A 163 11.80 -5.34 -30.61
C ARG A 163 12.40 -5.40 -32.01
N PRO A 164 13.62 -5.92 -32.17
CA PRO A 164 14.18 -6.12 -33.51
C PRO A 164 13.31 -7.05 -34.33
N ARG A 165 13.12 -6.75 -35.61
CA ARG A 165 12.15 -7.43 -36.48
C ARG A 165 12.45 -8.93 -36.70
N ASN A 166 13.70 -9.33 -36.58
CA ASN A 166 14.17 -10.69 -36.91
C ASN A 166 14.76 -11.42 -35.69
N GLU A 167 14.56 -10.93 -34.50
CA GLU A 167 15.07 -11.53 -33.26
C GLU A 167 13.93 -11.90 -32.31
N THR A 168 14.09 -13.01 -31.61
CA THR A 168 13.20 -13.41 -30.52
C THR A 168 13.48 -12.63 -29.24
N THR A 169 14.69 -12.07 -29.12
CA THR A 169 15.14 -11.29 -27.98
C THR A 169 14.51 -9.91 -27.97
N ARG A 170 14.04 -9.50 -26.81
CA ARG A 170 13.51 -8.16 -26.55
C ARG A 170 14.47 -7.43 -25.63
N TYR A 171 14.69 -6.16 -25.90
CA TYR A 171 15.58 -5.32 -25.09
C TYR A 171 14.76 -4.25 -24.40
N LEU A 172 14.97 -4.12 -23.08
CA LEU A 172 14.42 -3.04 -22.28
C LEU A 172 15.57 -2.10 -21.91
N LEU A 173 15.52 -0.87 -22.39
CA LEU A 173 16.44 0.19 -22.01
C LEU A 173 15.81 0.99 -20.86
N ILE A 174 16.53 1.08 -19.75
CA ILE A 174 16.13 1.85 -18.57
C ILE A 174 17.15 2.95 -18.37
N GLN A 175 16.70 4.19 -18.30
CA GLN A 175 17.53 5.40 -18.15
C GLN A 175 17.10 6.20 -16.93
#